data_f38a9f851ab69cbc042e34959b560ffc
#
_entry.id   f38a9f851ab69cbc042e34959b560ffc
#
_cell.length_a   1.000
_cell.length_b   1.000
_cell.length_c   1.000
_cell.angle_alpha   90.00
_cell.angle_beta   90.00
_cell.angle_gamma   90.00
#
_symmetry.space_group_name_H-M   'P 1'
#
loop_
_entity.id
_entity.type
_entity.pdbx_description
1 polymer ?
#
loop_
_entity_poly.entity_id
_entity_poly.type
_entity_poly.pdbx_seq_one_letter_code
_entity_poly.pdbx_strand_id
1 'polypeptide(L)'
;MCVVGALHAPSAHAESAPALKPGQLAIVINDEDPNSVAVGAYYRKRRDIPAANVVHVRIPRVGQSLPRSLTPAKFRLLKEEIDAKLGPEVQAVLMVWTAPYAVDCNSITGAYTLGFDGGQCAKTCAAGQPSPYFNSKSAKPFSDHQMRISMLLPTESVQDAKDLIDRGVTAGFRTVPATAYFLTTSEKARNTRAGFFPRPGRIPARRLTTKVIQADVLEGVQDVLVYQTGMAHVAKLETIGFVPGALADHLTSLGGDLLGSSQMSSLRWLEAGATASYGTVSEPCNHWQKFPNPSVLLRHYLSGNSAIEAYWKSVAWPVQGLFIGEPLAAPYRAR
;
A
#
# COMPACT_ATOMS: atom_id res chain seq x y z
N MET A 1 -11.79 -51.38 -34.80
CA MET A 1 -10.81 -50.78 -33.85
C MET A 1 -10.81 -49.28 -34.09
N CYS A 2 -11.56 -48.50 -33.31
CA CYS A 2 -11.56 -47.03 -33.40
C CYS A 2 -10.62 -46.52 -32.32
N VAL A 3 -9.53 -45.83 -32.71
CA VAL A 3 -8.60 -45.14 -31.82
C VAL A 3 -9.17 -43.78 -31.49
N VAL A 4 -9.61 -43.59 -30.26
CA VAL A 4 -10.04 -42.28 -29.74
C VAL A 4 -8.80 -41.52 -29.27
N GLY A 5 -8.35 -40.54 -30.07
CA GLY A 5 -7.30 -39.63 -29.72
C GLY A 5 -7.79 -38.62 -28.68
N ALA A 6 -7.26 -38.66 -27.47
CA ALA A 6 -7.51 -37.65 -26.45
C ALA A 6 -6.75 -36.35 -26.78
N LEU A 7 -7.49 -35.31 -27.16
CA LEU A 7 -6.98 -33.96 -27.31
C LEU A 7 -6.66 -33.38 -25.91
N HIS A 8 -5.39 -33.29 -25.57
CA HIS A 8 -4.94 -32.53 -24.40
C HIS A 8 -5.04 -31.06 -24.77
N ALA A 9 -6.00 -30.35 -24.16
CA ALA A 9 -6.02 -28.89 -24.18
C ALA A 9 -4.82 -28.36 -23.36
N PRO A 10 -4.02 -27.43 -23.90
CA PRO A 10 -2.93 -26.82 -23.12
C PRO A 10 -3.52 -26.01 -21.96
N SER A 11 -3.08 -26.28 -20.75
CA SER A 11 -3.37 -25.45 -19.58
C SER A 11 -2.85 -24.03 -19.84
N ALA A 12 -3.74 -23.08 -20.06
CA ALA A 12 -3.39 -21.67 -20.14
C ALA A 12 -2.79 -21.27 -18.78
N HIS A 13 -1.47 -21.23 -18.68
CA HIS A 13 -0.81 -20.57 -17.58
C HIS A 13 -1.23 -19.10 -17.64
N ALA A 14 -1.95 -18.63 -16.63
CA ALA A 14 -2.24 -17.22 -16.48
C ALA A 14 -0.90 -16.48 -16.42
N GLU A 15 -0.58 -15.77 -17.49
CA GLU A 15 0.62 -14.94 -17.57
C GLU A 15 0.59 -13.94 -16.44
N SER A 16 1.59 -13.98 -15.56
CA SER A 16 1.66 -13.05 -14.42
C SER A 16 1.83 -11.64 -14.99
N ALA A 17 0.93 -10.73 -14.63
CA ALA A 17 1.08 -9.33 -15.00
C ALA A 17 2.42 -8.81 -14.47
N PRO A 18 3.24 -8.16 -15.31
CA PRO A 18 4.54 -7.67 -14.87
C PRO A 18 4.35 -6.59 -13.80
N ALA A 19 4.98 -6.77 -12.63
CA ALA A 19 5.01 -5.74 -11.59
C ALA A 19 5.69 -4.46 -12.09
N LEU A 20 5.32 -3.31 -11.52
CA LEU A 20 5.97 -2.03 -11.77
C LEU A 20 7.48 -2.13 -11.64
N LYS A 21 8.19 -1.52 -12.58
CA LYS A 21 9.65 -1.48 -12.62
C LYS A 21 10.17 -0.14 -12.08
N PRO A 22 11.45 -0.05 -11.64
CA PRO A 22 12.04 1.20 -11.18
C PRO A 22 11.89 2.38 -12.17
N GLY A 23 12.02 2.14 -13.48
CA GLY A 23 11.81 3.16 -14.51
C GLY A 23 10.37 3.69 -14.63
N GLN A 24 9.39 3.04 -13.99
CA GLN A 24 7.99 3.45 -13.99
C GLN A 24 7.57 4.11 -12.67
N LEU A 25 8.49 4.25 -11.71
CA LEU A 25 8.30 4.92 -10.44
C LEU A 25 9.05 6.23 -10.41
N ALA A 26 8.39 7.32 -10.02
CA ALA A 26 9.04 8.55 -9.62
C ALA A 26 9.12 8.64 -8.10
N ILE A 27 10.22 9.22 -7.59
CA ILE A 27 10.36 9.58 -6.18
C ILE A 27 10.29 11.09 -6.03
N VAL A 28 9.51 11.56 -5.06
CA VAL A 28 9.36 12.98 -4.74
C VAL A 28 10.01 13.24 -3.39
N ILE A 29 11.00 14.11 -3.39
CA ILE A 29 11.83 14.47 -2.24
C ILE A 29 11.46 15.87 -1.79
N ASN A 30 11.21 16.06 -0.50
CA ASN A 30 11.01 17.37 0.10
C ASN A 30 12.37 17.94 0.55
N ASP A 31 12.88 18.96 -0.14
CA ASP A 31 14.18 19.59 0.17
C ASP A 31 14.20 20.33 1.52
N GLU A 32 13.04 20.65 2.09
CA GLU A 32 12.93 21.28 3.42
C GLU A 32 13.00 20.25 4.57
N ASP A 33 13.07 18.95 4.24
CA ASP A 33 13.18 17.85 5.21
C ASP A 33 14.48 17.05 5.00
N PRO A 34 15.50 17.23 5.86
CA PRO A 34 16.77 16.50 5.74
C PRO A 34 16.60 14.97 5.72
N ASN A 35 15.59 14.44 6.45
CA ASN A 35 15.31 13.01 6.42
C ASN A 35 14.79 12.57 5.05
N SER A 36 13.89 13.36 4.44
CA SER A 36 13.42 13.13 3.08
C SER A 36 14.56 13.07 2.07
N VAL A 37 15.49 14.03 2.16
CA VAL A 37 16.68 14.08 1.28
C VAL A 37 17.56 12.84 1.46
N ALA A 38 17.87 12.48 2.71
CA ALA A 38 18.72 11.33 3.01
C ALA A 38 18.09 10.00 2.57
N VAL A 39 16.79 9.82 2.86
CA VAL A 39 16.05 8.60 2.51
C VAL A 39 15.81 8.51 0.99
N GLY A 40 15.49 9.63 0.34
CA GLY A 40 15.30 9.68 -1.11
C GLY A 40 16.56 9.31 -1.88
N ALA A 41 17.72 9.84 -1.46
CA ALA A 41 19.01 9.47 -2.04
C ALA A 41 19.31 7.97 -1.86
N TYR A 42 19.02 7.42 -0.67
CA TYR A 42 19.17 6.00 -0.41
C TYR A 42 18.24 5.14 -1.28
N TYR A 43 16.95 5.50 -1.36
CA TYR A 43 15.96 4.79 -2.17
C TYR A 43 16.35 4.77 -3.64
N ARG A 44 16.72 5.94 -4.20
CA ARG A 44 17.19 6.04 -5.59
C ARG A 44 18.29 5.03 -5.90
N LYS A 45 19.32 4.96 -5.02
CA LYS A 45 20.45 4.04 -5.19
C LYS A 45 20.03 2.57 -5.05
N ARG A 46 19.20 2.26 -4.05
CA ARG A 46 18.81 0.86 -3.74
C ARG A 46 17.87 0.24 -4.76
N ARG A 47 17.10 1.07 -5.46
CA ARG A 47 16.10 0.67 -6.47
C ARG A 47 16.49 1.05 -7.89
N ASP A 48 17.67 1.61 -8.12
CA ASP A 48 18.13 2.06 -9.44
C ASP A 48 17.11 2.97 -10.13
N ILE A 49 16.53 3.94 -9.37
CA ILE A 49 15.57 4.90 -9.92
C ILE A 49 16.31 5.85 -10.87
N PRO A 50 15.84 5.99 -12.13
CA PRO A 50 16.43 6.91 -13.09
C PRO A 50 16.47 8.35 -12.56
N ALA A 51 17.52 9.10 -12.87
CA ALA A 51 17.64 10.48 -12.43
C ALA A 51 16.47 11.37 -12.90
N ALA A 52 15.95 11.10 -14.10
CA ALA A 52 14.78 11.80 -14.65
C ALA A 52 13.49 11.58 -13.85
N ASN A 53 13.43 10.53 -13.02
CA ASN A 53 12.29 10.20 -12.18
C ASN A 53 12.46 10.68 -10.72
N VAL A 54 13.46 11.53 -10.46
CA VAL A 54 13.65 12.16 -9.14
C VAL A 54 13.13 13.58 -9.20
N VAL A 55 12.09 13.86 -8.41
CA VAL A 55 11.45 15.16 -8.34
C VAL A 55 11.76 15.80 -7.00
N HIS A 56 12.27 17.02 -7.00
CA HIS A 56 12.50 17.82 -5.82
C HIS A 56 11.39 18.86 -5.68
N VAL A 57 10.82 18.96 -4.48
CA VAL A 57 9.78 19.94 -4.10
C VAL A 57 10.14 20.60 -2.79
N ARG A 58 9.45 21.70 -2.46
CA ARG A 58 9.62 22.40 -1.19
C ARG A 58 8.29 22.51 -0.47
N ILE A 59 8.13 21.73 0.58
CA ILE A 59 6.97 21.81 1.50
C ILE A 59 7.46 22.54 2.74
N PRO A 60 7.09 23.81 2.94
CA PRO A 60 7.63 24.62 4.03
C PRO A 60 7.17 24.10 5.40
N ARG A 61 8.04 24.21 6.38
CA ARG A 61 7.71 23.93 7.78
C ARG A 61 6.77 25.00 8.34
N VAL A 62 5.97 24.60 9.31
CA VAL A 62 5.18 25.49 10.16
C VAL A 62 5.77 25.40 11.56
N GLY A 63 6.51 26.42 11.96
CA GLY A 63 7.38 26.34 13.12
C GLY A 63 8.51 25.32 12.90
N GLN A 64 8.65 24.36 13.80
CA GLN A 64 9.69 23.32 13.70
C GLN A 64 9.25 22.04 12.99
N SER A 65 7.96 21.92 12.64
CA SER A 65 7.39 20.68 12.10
C SER A 65 6.84 20.89 10.68
N LEU A 66 6.80 19.80 9.91
CA LEU A 66 6.02 19.78 8.67
C LEU A 66 4.53 19.77 9.00
N PRO A 67 3.68 20.43 8.17
CA PRO A 67 2.24 20.37 8.37
C PRO A 67 1.73 18.93 8.17
N ARG A 68 0.82 18.46 9.04
CA ARG A 68 0.21 17.13 8.89
C ARG A 68 -0.70 17.06 7.68
N SER A 69 -1.37 18.18 7.36
CA SER A 69 -2.29 18.31 6.25
C SER A 69 -2.00 19.57 5.43
N LEU A 70 -2.21 19.50 4.11
CA LEU A 70 -2.21 20.65 3.22
C LEU A 70 -3.64 21.13 2.98
N THR A 71 -3.79 22.44 2.73
CA THR A 71 -5.04 22.93 2.13
C THR A 71 -5.14 22.47 0.67
N PRO A 72 -6.37 22.32 0.12
CA PRO A 72 -6.56 21.92 -1.28
C PRO A 72 -5.81 22.82 -2.29
N ALA A 73 -5.75 24.13 -2.00
CA ALA A 73 -5.04 25.09 -2.88
C ALA A 73 -3.52 24.84 -2.89
N LYS A 74 -2.89 24.66 -1.71
CA LYS A 74 -1.45 24.35 -1.62
C LYS A 74 -1.14 22.99 -2.25
N PHE A 75 -2.00 22.00 -2.01
CA PHE A 75 -1.83 20.70 -2.60
C PHE A 75 -1.92 20.72 -4.13
N ARG A 76 -2.87 21.47 -4.70
CA ARG A 76 -2.98 21.61 -6.16
C ARG A 76 -1.69 22.11 -6.78
N LEU A 77 -1.08 23.16 -6.22
CA LEU A 77 0.20 23.71 -6.70
C LEU A 77 1.32 22.66 -6.61
N LEU A 78 1.40 21.93 -5.49
CA LEU A 78 2.38 20.86 -5.30
C LEU A 78 2.19 19.75 -6.35
N LYS A 79 0.95 19.31 -6.59
CA LYS A 79 0.65 18.30 -7.59
C LYS A 79 1.02 18.76 -9.00
N GLU A 80 0.67 19.98 -9.38
CA GLU A 80 1.02 20.58 -10.67
C GLU A 80 2.55 20.64 -10.86
N GLU A 81 3.29 21.03 -9.81
CA GLU A 81 4.77 21.05 -9.84
C GLU A 81 5.35 19.63 -10.04
N ILE A 82 4.82 18.63 -9.37
CA ILE A 82 5.27 17.24 -9.52
C ILE A 82 4.95 16.75 -10.94
N ASP A 83 3.70 16.88 -11.37
CA ASP A 83 3.23 16.32 -12.64
C ASP A 83 3.95 16.93 -13.86
N ALA A 84 4.32 18.22 -13.78
CA ALA A 84 5.06 18.92 -14.83
C ALA A 84 6.47 18.34 -15.07
N LYS A 85 7.01 17.60 -14.10
CA LYS A 85 8.36 17.01 -14.17
C LYS A 85 8.34 15.51 -14.56
N LEU A 86 7.15 14.91 -14.72
CA LEU A 86 7.00 13.47 -14.93
C LEU A 86 6.70 13.12 -16.38
N GLY A 87 7.46 12.20 -16.94
CA GLY A 87 7.22 11.61 -18.26
C GLY A 87 6.01 10.65 -18.29
N PRO A 88 5.51 10.31 -19.50
CA PRO A 88 4.35 9.46 -19.69
C PRO A 88 4.59 8.00 -19.26
N GLU A 89 5.82 7.56 -19.16
CA GLU A 89 6.21 6.22 -18.70
C GLU A 89 6.04 6.03 -17.20
N VAL A 90 5.98 7.12 -16.41
CA VAL A 90 5.82 7.07 -14.95
C VAL A 90 4.40 6.68 -14.58
N GLN A 91 4.24 5.51 -14.01
CA GLN A 91 2.95 4.92 -13.63
C GLN A 91 2.62 5.13 -12.15
N ALA A 92 3.65 5.37 -11.32
CA ALA A 92 3.50 5.51 -9.88
C ALA A 92 4.41 6.59 -9.30
N VAL A 93 4.04 7.11 -8.13
CA VAL A 93 4.77 8.15 -7.40
C VAL A 93 4.98 7.72 -5.95
N LEU A 94 6.22 7.80 -5.47
CA LEU A 94 6.58 7.62 -4.08
C LEU A 94 6.91 8.97 -3.45
N MET A 95 6.11 9.38 -2.48
CA MET A 95 6.34 10.58 -1.68
C MET A 95 7.24 10.22 -0.50
N VAL A 96 8.46 10.77 -0.47
CA VAL A 96 9.48 10.40 0.53
C VAL A 96 9.43 11.37 1.71
N TRP A 97 8.43 11.24 2.54
CA TRP A 97 8.26 11.99 3.80
C TRP A 97 7.19 11.34 4.68
N THR A 98 7.11 11.72 5.95
CA THR A 98 6.01 11.28 6.85
C THR A 98 4.82 12.25 6.81
N ALA A 99 5.09 13.54 6.81
CA ALA A 99 4.06 14.59 6.71
C ALA A 99 4.44 15.58 5.58
N PRO A 100 3.45 16.16 4.90
CA PRO A 100 1.99 16.00 5.06
C PRO A 100 1.49 14.64 4.55
N TYR A 101 0.55 14.03 5.28
CA TYR A 101 -0.11 12.78 4.88
C TYR A 101 -1.57 12.97 4.47
N ALA A 102 -2.11 14.16 4.64
CA ALA A 102 -3.49 14.49 4.30
C ALA A 102 -3.60 15.77 3.45
N VAL A 103 -4.73 15.90 2.76
CA VAL A 103 -5.24 17.11 2.12
C VAL A 103 -6.66 17.27 2.62
N ASP A 104 -6.82 18.10 3.66
CA ASP A 104 -8.07 18.18 4.41
C ASP A 104 -8.51 16.78 4.89
N CYS A 105 -9.67 16.26 4.50
CA CYS A 105 -10.16 14.92 4.85
C CYS A 105 -9.67 13.80 3.92
N ASN A 106 -9.07 14.14 2.79
CA ASN A 106 -8.52 13.15 1.86
C ASN A 106 -7.11 12.76 2.29
N SER A 107 -6.69 11.53 2.03
CA SER A 107 -5.28 11.18 2.12
C SER A 107 -4.49 11.89 1.03
N ILE A 108 -3.21 12.20 1.26
CA ILE A 108 -2.37 12.81 0.23
C ILE A 108 -2.20 11.88 -0.96
N THR A 109 -2.14 10.56 -0.73
CA THR A 109 -2.04 9.55 -1.79
C THR A 109 -3.35 9.43 -2.59
N GLY A 110 -4.50 9.48 -1.92
CA GLY A 110 -5.81 9.51 -2.56
C GLY A 110 -6.01 10.75 -3.42
N ALA A 111 -5.75 11.94 -2.83
CA ALA A 111 -5.86 13.22 -3.52
C ALA A 111 -4.88 13.34 -4.72
N TYR A 112 -3.66 12.81 -4.59
CA TYR A 112 -2.69 12.84 -5.69
C TYR A 112 -3.15 11.99 -6.88
N THR A 113 -3.63 10.79 -6.60
CA THR A 113 -3.97 9.81 -7.65
C THR A 113 -5.32 10.09 -8.31
N LEU A 114 -6.33 10.51 -7.55
CA LEU A 114 -7.72 10.67 -8.03
C LEU A 114 -8.17 12.14 -8.13
N GLY A 115 -7.39 13.06 -7.59
CA GLY A 115 -7.82 14.43 -7.34
C GLY A 115 -8.42 14.62 -5.95
N PHE A 116 -8.45 15.88 -5.49
CA PHE A 116 -9.08 16.24 -4.21
C PHE A 116 -10.61 16.19 -4.32
N ASP A 117 -11.26 15.47 -3.39
CA ASP A 117 -12.70 15.34 -3.29
C ASP A 117 -13.24 16.11 -2.06
N GLY A 118 -13.69 17.34 -2.29
CA GLY A 118 -14.31 18.17 -1.24
C GLY A 118 -15.69 17.65 -0.80
N GLY A 119 -16.38 16.90 -1.66
CA GLY A 119 -17.66 16.27 -1.32
C GLY A 119 -17.50 15.21 -0.24
N GLN A 120 -16.39 14.45 -0.30
CA GLN A 120 -16.03 13.49 0.74
C GLN A 120 -15.74 14.18 2.08
N CYS A 121 -15.22 15.42 2.08
CA CYS A 121 -15.00 16.18 3.30
C CYS A 121 -16.29 16.67 3.95
N ALA A 122 -17.29 17.02 3.15
CA ALA A 122 -18.60 17.42 3.68
C ALA A 122 -19.36 16.25 4.31
N LYS A 123 -19.14 15.02 3.83
CA LYS A 123 -19.81 13.79 4.31
C LYS A 123 -18.81 12.61 4.27
N THR A 124 -17.92 12.55 5.25
CA THR A 124 -16.85 11.54 5.30
C THR A 124 -17.37 10.09 5.26
N CYS A 125 -18.59 9.85 5.77
CA CYS A 125 -19.27 8.56 5.75
C CYS A 125 -19.99 8.23 4.44
N ALA A 126 -20.06 9.16 3.49
CA ALA A 126 -20.69 8.88 2.19
C ALA A 126 -19.87 7.87 1.37
N ALA A 127 -20.50 7.31 0.34
CA ALA A 127 -19.80 6.54 -0.68
C ALA A 127 -18.70 7.40 -1.31
N GLY A 128 -17.51 6.84 -1.44
CA GLY A 128 -16.40 7.51 -2.12
C GLY A 128 -16.44 7.32 -3.63
N GLN A 129 -15.59 8.07 -4.33
CA GLN A 129 -15.40 7.89 -5.76
C GLN A 129 -14.81 6.50 -6.06
N PRO A 130 -15.46 5.70 -6.94
CA PRO A 130 -14.93 4.40 -7.33
C PRO A 130 -13.59 4.53 -8.08
N SER A 131 -12.62 3.71 -7.70
CA SER A 131 -11.35 3.62 -8.40
C SER A 131 -11.47 2.74 -9.65
N PRO A 132 -11.18 3.23 -10.87
CA PRO A 132 -11.14 2.38 -12.06
C PRO A 132 -10.02 1.32 -12.00
N TYR A 133 -9.07 1.49 -11.10
CA TYR A 133 -7.99 0.52 -10.86
C TYR A 133 -8.39 -0.61 -9.88
N PHE A 134 -9.56 -0.50 -9.22
CA PHE A 134 -10.05 -1.56 -8.34
C PHE A 134 -10.21 -2.87 -9.11
N ASN A 135 -9.50 -3.91 -8.65
CA ASN A 135 -9.49 -5.24 -9.25
C ASN A 135 -9.14 -5.28 -10.75
N SER A 136 -8.50 -4.25 -11.27
CA SER A 136 -8.07 -4.13 -12.67
C SER A 136 -6.95 -5.12 -13.00
N LYS A 137 -6.93 -5.62 -14.23
CA LYS A 137 -5.82 -6.41 -14.80
C LYS A 137 -4.68 -5.53 -15.33
N SER A 138 -4.89 -4.22 -15.46
CA SER A 138 -3.88 -3.29 -15.98
C SER A 138 -2.61 -3.31 -15.13
N ALA A 139 -1.45 -3.29 -15.81
CA ALA A 139 -0.12 -3.04 -15.23
C ALA A 139 0.35 -1.59 -15.47
N LYS A 140 -0.48 -0.76 -16.10
CA LYS A 140 -0.15 0.61 -16.50
C LYS A 140 -1.24 1.59 -16.05
N PRO A 141 -1.36 1.84 -14.73
CA PRO A 141 -2.46 2.64 -14.19
C PRO A 141 -2.54 4.06 -14.76
N PHE A 142 -1.41 4.69 -15.08
CA PHE A 142 -1.43 6.02 -15.68
C PHE A 142 -1.82 5.95 -17.17
N SER A 143 -1.21 5.05 -17.92
CA SER A 143 -1.49 4.95 -19.36
C SER A 143 -2.94 4.56 -19.65
N ASP A 144 -3.50 3.64 -18.86
CA ASP A 144 -4.81 3.06 -19.10
C ASP A 144 -5.97 3.81 -18.41
N HIS A 145 -5.67 4.44 -17.25
CA HIS A 145 -6.70 5.06 -16.41
C HIS A 145 -6.39 6.51 -16.02
N GLN A 146 -5.31 7.09 -16.50
CA GLN A 146 -4.81 8.43 -16.12
C GLN A 146 -4.53 8.56 -14.60
N MET A 147 -4.22 7.44 -13.95
CA MET A 147 -3.96 7.35 -12.52
C MET A 147 -2.48 7.05 -12.26
N ARG A 148 -1.68 8.07 -11.86
CA ARG A 148 -0.41 7.78 -11.22
C ARG A 148 -0.68 7.36 -9.79
N ILE A 149 -0.71 6.03 -9.55
CA ILE A 149 -0.92 5.51 -8.20
C ILE A 149 0.21 5.97 -7.29
N SER A 150 -0.09 6.28 -6.03
CA SER A 150 0.89 6.89 -5.15
C SER A 150 0.98 6.19 -3.80
N MET A 151 2.14 6.28 -3.19
CA MET A 151 2.45 5.74 -1.86
C MET A 151 3.37 6.71 -1.12
N LEU A 152 3.30 6.71 0.20
CA LEU A 152 4.14 7.53 1.06
C LEU A 152 5.16 6.62 1.77
N LEU A 153 6.43 7.01 1.72
CA LEU A 153 7.51 6.36 2.46
C LEU A 153 7.84 7.21 3.70
N PRO A 154 7.49 6.76 4.91
CA PRO A 154 7.74 7.52 6.12
C PRO A 154 9.24 7.70 6.40
N THR A 155 9.62 8.88 6.90
CA THR A 155 11.00 9.31 7.13
C THR A 155 11.27 9.82 8.55
N GLU A 156 10.38 9.52 9.53
CA GLU A 156 10.58 9.95 10.94
C GLU A 156 11.94 9.48 11.47
N SER A 157 12.32 8.25 11.15
CA SER A 157 13.64 7.69 11.39
C SER A 157 14.29 7.29 10.06
N VAL A 158 15.45 7.86 9.77
CA VAL A 158 16.22 7.53 8.55
C VAL A 158 16.64 6.06 8.56
N GLN A 159 16.97 5.50 9.74
CA GLN A 159 17.39 4.11 9.84
C GLN A 159 16.21 3.16 9.58
N ASP A 160 15.06 3.40 10.20
CA ASP A 160 13.87 2.57 10.00
C ASP A 160 13.39 2.62 8.54
N ALA A 161 13.48 3.79 7.90
CA ALA A 161 13.17 3.94 6.48
C ALA A 161 14.13 3.13 5.59
N LYS A 162 15.44 3.11 5.91
CA LYS A 162 16.42 2.29 5.18
C LYS A 162 16.14 0.79 5.37
N ASP A 163 15.84 0.36 6.59
CA ASP A 163 15.51 -1.03 6.89
C ASP A 163 14.22 -1.47 6.17
N LEU A 164 13.24 -0.59 6.10
CA LEU A 164 12.02 -0.80 5.32
C LEU A 164 12.32 -0.96 3.81
N ILE A 165 13.15 -0.09 3.25
CA ILE A 165 13.58 -0.16 1.84
C ILE A 165 14.29 -1.49 1.57
N ASP A 166 15.22 -1.89 2.44
CA ASP A 166 15.99 -3.12 2.28
C ASP A 166 15.13 -4.37 2.39
N ARG A 167 14.13 -4.38 3.28
CA ARG A 167 13.11 -5.46 3.32
C ARG A 167 12.35 -5.56 2.00
N GLY A 168 11.94 -4.42 1.43
CA GLY A 168 11.26 -4.40 0.14
C GLY A 168 12.14 -4.86 -1.02
N VAL A 169 13.40 -4.46 -1.05
CA VAL A 169 14.38 -4.92 -2.06
C VAL A 169 14.58 -6.42 -1.95
N THR A 170 14.74 -6.94 -0.74
CA THR A 170 14.99 -8.38 -0.48
C THR A 170 13.79 -9.25 -0.87
N ALA A 171 12.57 -8.72 -0.83
CA ALA A 171 11.34 -9.44 -1.18
C ALA A 171 11.34 -10.05 -2.58
N GLY A 172 12.08 -9.46 -3.55
CA GLY A 172 12.12 -9.94 -4.94
C GLY A 172 13.06 -11.10 -5.21
N PHE A 173 13.88 -11.55 -4.23
CA PHE A 173 14.93 -12.54 -4.50
C PHE A 173 14.56 -13.98 -4.17
N ARG A 174 13.73 -14.21 -3.15
CA ARG A 174 13.32 -15.56 -2.73
C ARG A 174 11.92 -15.55 -2.15
N THR A 175 11.05 -16.44 -2.66
CA THR A 175 9.83 -16.80 -2.00
C THR A 175 10.15 -17.74 -0.85
N VAL A 176 9.93 -17.31 0.39
CA VAL A 176 10.03 -18.14 1.58
C VAL A 176 8.67 -18.77 1.89
N PRO A 177 8.59 -19.91 2.60
CA PRO A 177 7.31 -20.37 3.15
C PRO A 177 6.73 -19.30 4.07
N ALA A 178 5.45 -19.00 3.88
CA ALA A 178 4.80 -17.93 4.62
C ALA A 178 3.32 -18.21 4.87
N THR A 179 2.71 -17.44 5.76
CA THR A 179 1.29 -17.51 6.05
C THR A 179 0.62 -16.14 5.89
N ALA A 180 -0.58 -16.14 5.31
CA ALA A 180 -1.48 -14.99 5.29
C ALA A 180 -2.55 -15.19 6.37
N TYR A 181 -2.59 -14.29 7.34
CA TYR A 181 -3.49 -14.32 8.49
C TYR A 181 -4.61 -13.29 8.34
N PHE A 182 -5.85 -13.73 8.52
CA PHE A 182 -7.04 -12.90 8.47
C PHE A 182 -7.84 -13.13 9.76
N LEU A 183 -8.03 -12.09 10.56
CA LEU A 183 -8.69 -12.21 11.86
C LEU A 183 -10.09 -11.60 11.84
N THR A 184 -11.06 -12.38 12.30
CA THR A 184 -12.36 -11.89 12.73
C THR A 184 -12.31 -11.65 14.24
N THR A 185 -12.53 -10.41 14.65
CA THR A 185 -12.32 -9.96 16.03
C THR A 185 -13.64 -9.78 16.79
N SER A 186 -13.56 -9.50 18.09
CA SER A 186 -14.71 -9.11 18.92
C SER A 186 -15.28 -7.75 18.55
N GLU A 187 -14.50 -6.85 17.92
CA GLU A 187 -14.94 -5.53 17.44
C GLU A 187 -15.79 -5.66 16.17
N LYS A 188 -17.05 -6.08 16.31
CA LYS A 188 -17.96 -6.43 15.21
C LYS A 188 -18.05 -5.38 14.11
N ALA A 189 -18.07 -4.09 14.48
CA ALA A 189 -18.15 -2.97 13.53
C ALA A 189 -16.91 -2.89 12.61
N ARG A 190 -15.76 -3.42 13.02
CA ARG A 190 -14.51 -3.45 12.26
C ARG A 190 -14.31 -4.72 11.45
N ASN A 191 -15.27 -5.64 11.45
CA ASN A 191 -15.24 -6.90 10.70
C ASN A 191 -15.93 -6.82 9.33
N THR A 192 -16.21 -5.62 8.81
CA THR A 192 -16.99 -5.48 7.55
C THR A 192 -16.34 -6.12 6.34
N ARG A 193 -15.03 -6.37 6.36
CA ARG A 193 -14.32 -7.07 5.27
C ARG A 193 -14.13 -8.57 5.52
N ALA A 194 -14.59 -9.12 6.64
CA ALA A 194 -14.45 -10.56 6.96
C ALA A 194 -15.14 -11.47 5.93
N GLY A 195 -16.24 -11.01 5.31
CA GLY A 195 -16.92 -11.74 4.24
C GLY A 195 -16.08 -11.90 2.95
N PHE A 196 -14.97 -11.17 2.84
CA PHE A 196 -14.05 -11.24 1.70
C PHE A 196 -12.73 -11.94 2.03
N PHE A 197 -12.61 -12.57 3.20
CA PHE A 197 -11.41 -13.33 3.54
C PHE A 197 -11.24 -14.52 2.57
N PRO A 198 -10.00 -14.78 2.11
CA PRO A 198 -9.72 -15.93 1.27
C PRO A 198 -10.06 -17.24 2.01
N ARG A 199 -10.40 -18.29 1.26
CA ARG A 199 -10.59 -19.62 1.85
C ARG A 199 -9.31 -20.08 2.54
N PRO A 200 -9.39 -20.60 3.78
CA PRO A 200 -8.24 -21.21 4.44
C PRO A 200 -7.69 -22.39 3.64
N GLY A 201 -6.37 -22.55 3.62
CA GLY A 201 -5.75 -23.65 2.91
C GLY A 201 -4.32 -23.38 2.47
N ARG A 202 -3.71 -24.37 1.83
CA ARG A 202 -2.34 -24.27 1.27
C ARG A 202 -2.40 -23.92 -0.20
N ILE A 203 -1.48 -23.05 -0.63
CA ILE A 203 -1.20 -22.71 -2.02
C ILE A 203 0.24 -23.13 -2.34
N PRO A 204 0.48 -24.43 -2.65
CA PRO A 204 1.83 -24.99 -2.74
C PRO A 204 2.71 -24.27 -3.77
N ALA A 205 2.15 -23.92 -4.95
CA ALA A 205 2.86 -23.20 -6.01
C ALA A 205 3.38 -21.81 -5.57
N ARG A 206 2.83 -21.24 -4.49
CA ARG A 206 3.24 -19.97 -3.91
C ARG A 206 3.92 -20.12 -2.55
N ARG A 207 4.09 -21.35 -2.05
CA ARG A 207 4.63 -21.66 -0.71
C ARG A 207 3.90 -20.90 0.39
N LEU A 208 2.59 -20.68 0.22
CA LEU A 208 1.75 -19.89 1.11
C LEU A 208 0.68 -20.76 1.75
N THR A 209 0.39 -20.47 3.01
CA THR A 209 -0.80 -20.94 3.73
C THR A 209 -1.71 -19.76 4.02
N THR A 210 -3.01 -19.90 3.84
CA THR A 210 -4.01 -18.92 4.28
C THR A 210 -4.69 -19.43 5.55
N LYS A 211 -4.82 -18.57 6.56
CA LYS A 211 -5.53 -18.86 7.81
C LYS A 211 -6.57 -17.78 8.08
N VAL A 212 -7.78 -18.19 8.42
CA VAL A 212 -8.84 -17.32 8.93
C VAL A 212 -9.07 -17.72 10.38
N ILE A 213 -8.91 -16.79 11.30
CA ILE A 213 -8.89 -17.03 12.74
C ILE A 213 -9.90 -16.11 13.40
N GLN A 214 -10.67 -16.64 14.36
CA GLN A 214 -11.51 -15.83 15.23
C GLN A 214 -10.71 -15.54 16.51
N ALA A 215 -10.11 -14.34 16.56
CA ALA A 215 -9.29 -13.88 17.69
C ALA A 215 -9.07 -12.37 17.58
N ASP A 216 -8.86 -11.71 18.72
CA ASP A 216 -8.51 -10.28 18.78
C ASP A 216 -7.01 -10.06 18.61
N VAL A 217 -6.19 -11.08 18.86
CA VAL A 217 -4.73 -11.00 18.85
C VAL A 217 -4.14 -12.15 18.06
N LEU A 218 -3.11 -11.86 17.28
CA LEU A 218 -2.17 -12.81 16.70
C LEU A 218 -0.84 -12.64 17.42
N GLU A 219 -0.25 -13.74 17.90
CA GLU A 219 1.01 -13.68 18.65
C GLU A 219 1.92 -14.88 18.37
N GLY A 220 3.23 -14.72 18.57
CA GLY A 220 4.22 -15.80 18.56
C GLY A 220 4.47 -16.44 17.18
N VAL A 221 4.01 -15.84 16.08
CA VAL A 221 4.20 -16.36 14.70
C VAL A 221 5.34 -15.64 14.00
N GLN A 222 6.11 -16.36 13.14
CA GLN A 222 7.34 -15.83 12.53
C GLN A 222 7.34 -15.92 10.99
N ASP A 223 6.19 -16.15 10.38
CA ASP A 223 6.08 -16.44 8.94
C ASP A 223 5.04 -15.55 8.22
N VAL A 224 4.79 -14.35 8.73
CA VAL A 224 3.69 -13.51 8.27
C VAL A 224 4.01 -12.82 6.96
N LEU A 225 3.26 -13.13 5.90
CA LEU A 225 3.25 -12.41 4.62
C LEU A 225 2.11 -11.40 4.52
N VAL A 226 0.93 -11.77 5.03
CA VAL A 226 -0.22 -10.87 5.10
C VAL A 226 -0.85 -10.97 6.48
N TYR A 227 -1.13 -9.82 7.09
CA TYR A 227 -1.90 -9.77 8.32
C TYR A 227 -2.99 -8.70 8.19
N GLN A 228 -4.25 -9.13 8.17
CA GLN A 228 -5.39 -8.22 8.15
C GLN A 228 -6.35 -8.53 9.30
N THR A 229 -6.72 -7.47 10.01
CA THR A 229 -7.61 -7.54 11.18
C THR A 229 -8.53 -6.32 11.25
N GLY A 230 -9.44 -6.28 12.19
CA GLY A 230 -10.34 -5.16 12.46
C GLY A 230 -10.33 -4.80 13.95
N MET A 231 -9.37 -3.96 14.37
CA MET A 231 -9.20 -3.50 15.75
C MET A 231 -8.81 -2.02 15.77
N ALA A 232 -9.18 -1.29 16.82
CA ALA A 232 -8.67 0.07 17.03
C ALA A 232 -7.18 0.07 17.39
N HIS A 233 -6.75 -0.95 18.13
CA HIS A 233 -5.36 -1.18 18.54
C HIS A 233 -5.04 -2.66 18.38
N VAL A 234 -3.92 -2.96 17.72
CA VAL A 234 -3.44 -4.34 17.53
C VAL A 234 -2.33 -4.61 18.52
N ALA A 235 -2.57 -5.55 19.43
CA ALA A 235 -1.61 -5.92 20.46
C ALA A 235 -0.59 -6.95 19.95
N LYS A 236 0.51 -7.12 20.69
CA LYS A 236 1.51 -8.18 20.52
C LYS A 236 2.29 -8.14 19.20
N LEU A 237 2.34 -6.99 18.52
CA LEU A 237 3.10 -6.83 17.27
C LEU A 237 4.58 -7.17 17.42
N GLU A 238 5.15 -6.94 18.60
CA GLU A 238 6.53 -7.28 18.97
C GLU A 238 6.84 -8.79 18.98
N THR A 239 5.79 -9.62 18.98
CA THR A 239 5.93 -11.09 18.96
C THR A 239 5.82 -11.69 17.55
N ILE A 240 5.59 -10.85 16.54
CA ILE A 240 5.30 -11.26 15.16
C ILE A 240 6.53 -11.06 14.29
N GLY A 241 6.92 -12.12 13.56
CA GLY A 241 7.93 -12.07 12.52
C GLY A 241 7.31 -11.92 11.13
N PHE A 242 7.58 -10.80 10.47
CA PHE A 242 7.16 -10.54 9.10
C PHE A 242 8.23 -10.99 8.11
N VAL A 243 7.83 -11.71 7.06
CA VAL A 243 8.75 -12.03 5.97
C VAL A 243 8.94 -10.80 5.05
N PRO A 244 10.11 -10.68 4.34
CA PRO A 244 10.31 -9.60 3.38
C PRO A 244 9.19 -9.50 2.36
N GLY A 245 8.64 -8.30 2.18
CA GLY A 245 7.48 -8.05 1.33
C GLY A 245 6.13 -8.22 2.03
N ALA A 246 6.10 -8.40 3.35
CA ALA A 246 4.83 -8.57 4.06
C ALA A 246 3.95 -7.32 4.00
N LEU A 247 2.65 -7.55 3.87
CA LEU A 247 1.60 -6.52 3.85
C LEU A 247 0.75 -6.67 5.11
N ALA A 248 0.53 -5.58 5.84
CA ALA A 248 -0.29 -5.63 7.05
C ALA A 248 -1.11 -4.36 7.23
N ASP A 249 -2.38 -4.51 7.58
CA ASP A 249 -3.28 -3.40 7.86
C ASP A 249 -4.43 -3.81 8.77
N HIS A 250 -5.02 -2.83 9.43
CA HIS A 250 -6.19 -3.02 10.27
C HIS A 250 -7.31 -2.06 9.88
N LEU A 251 -8.54 -2.54 9.93
CA LEU A 251 -9.70 -1.71 9.74
C LEU A 251 -9.95 -0.92 11.02
N THR A 252 -9.66 0.38 10.95
CA THR A 252 -9.98 1.36 11.98
C THR A 252 -10.13 2.73 11.34
N SER A 253 -10.78 3.69 12.03
CA SER A 253 -11.16 4.97 11.42
C SER A 253 -9.98 5.87 11.07
N LEU A 254 -8.92 5.87 11.90
CA LEU A 254 -7.85 6.86 11.83
C LEU A 254 -6.44 6.23 11.78
N GLY A 255 -6.33 5.02 11.23
CA GLY A 255 -5.01 4.37 11.06
C GLY A 255 -4.06 5.13 10.14
N GLY A 256 -4.58 5.97 9.25
CA GLY A 256 -3.80 6.83 8.36
C GLY A 256 -3.48 8.22 8.92
N ASP A 257 -4.04 8.60 10.07
CA ASP A 257 -3.60 9.77 10.84
C ASP A 257 -2.30 9.41 11.57
N LEU A 258 -1.18 9.52 10.84
CA LEU A 258 0.09 8.93 11.24
C LEU A 258 0.62 9.44 12.58
N LEU A 259 0.40 10.73 12.88
CA LEU A 259 1.05 11.45 13.98
C LEU A 259 0.06 12.02 15.02
N GLY A 260 -1.23 11.73 14.93
CA GLY A 260 -2.22 12.45 15.72
C GLY A 260 -3.37 11.66 16.32
N SER A 261 -3.61 10.43 15.88
CA SER A 261 -4.77 9.64 16.32
C SER A 261 -4.62 9.02 17.70
N SER A 262 -5.75 8.86 18.41
CA SER A 262 -5.87 7.99 19.57
C SER A 262 -5.96 6.50 19.21
N GLN A 263 -6.15 6.19 17.93
CA GLN A 263 -6.14 4.82 17.41
C GLN A 263 -4.73 4.46 16.92
N MET A 264 -4.45 3.18 16.77
CA MET A 264 -3.14 2.73 16.30
C MET A 264 -2.85 3.26 14.89
N SER A 265 -1.72 3.95 14.76
CA SER A 265 -1.22 4.40 13.45
C SER A 265 -0.74 3.21 12.60
N SER A 266 -0.95 3.30 11.28
CA SER A 266 -0.41 2.33 10.33
C SER A 266 1.12 2.30 10.29
N LEU A 267 1.82 3.31 10.84
CA LEU A 267 3.28 3.28 11.04
C LEU A 267 3.71 2.09 11.91
N ARG A 268 2.89 1.72 12.90
CA ARG A 268 3.20 0.61 13.81
C ARG A 268 3.40 -0.73 13.09
N TRP A 269 2.73 -0.92 11.94
CA TRP A 269 2.95 -2.10 11.11
C TRP A 269 4.34 -2.12 10.48
N LEU A 270 4.81 -0.95 9.99
CA LEU A 270 6.13 -0.82 9.37
C LEU A 270 7.24 -0.99 10.42
N GLU A 271 7.05 -0.41 11.60
CA GLU A 271 7.95 -0.55 12.76
C GLU A 271 8.03 -2.01 13.23
N ALA A 272 6.92 -2.74 13.19
CA ALA A 272 6.88 -4.17 13.52
C ALA A 272 7.51 -5.08 12.45
N GLY A 273 7.85 -4.55 11.26
CA GLY A 273 8.52 -5.30 10.21
C GLY A 273 7.71 -5.53 8.93
N ALA A 274 6.46 -5.10 8.84
CA ALA A 274 5.73 -5.12 7.57
C ALA A 274 6.40 -4.20 6.53
N THR A 275 6.26 -4.53 5.25
CA THR A 275 6.87 -3.79 4.14
C THR A 275 5.94 -2.70 3.61
N ALA A 276 4.63 -2.89 3.71
CA ALA A 276 3.65 -1.86 3.39
C ALA A 276 2.39 -2.01 4.24
N SER A 277 1.67 -0.89 4.39
CA SER A 277 0.45 -0.79 5.19
C SER A 277 -0.54 0.19 4.58
N TYR A 278 -1.71 0.27 5.19
CA TYR A 278 -2.82 1.12 4.78
C TYR A 278 -3.60 1.61 6.01
N GLY A 279 -4.09 2.84 5.96
CA GLY A 279 -5.02 3.38 6.96
C GLY A 279 -5.78 4.58 6.42
N THR A 280 -6.97 4.88 6.95
CA THR A 280 -7.75 6.06 6.58
C THR A 280 -7.37 7.26 7.43
N VAL A 281 -7.32 8.47 6.82
CA VAL A 281 -6.94 9.73 7.48
C VAL A 281 -8.14 10.49 8.08
N SER A 282 -9.34 10.10 7.70
CA SER A 282 -10.61 10.65 8.19
C SER A 282 -11.63 9.53 8.35
N GLU A 283 -12.71 9.76 9.13
CA GLU A 283 -13.72 8.75 9.48
C GLU A 283 -14.36 8.10 8.23
N PRO A 284 -14.11 6.79 7.97
CA PRO A 284 -14.63 6.09 6.81
C PRO A 284 -15.98 5.41 7.04
N CYS A 285 -16.47 5.36 8.29
CA CYS A 285 -17.72 4.71 8.73
C CYS A 285 -17.82 3.22 8.39
N ASN A 286 -16.72 2.48 8.53
CA ASN A 286 -16.63 1.01 8.36
C ASN A 286 -17.11 0.48 6.99
N HIS A 287 -17.16 1.30 5.95
CA HIS A 287 -17.40 0.84 4.59
C HIS A 287 -16.24 -0.02 4.12
N TRP A 288 -16.46 -1.32 3.86
CA TRP A 288 -15.39 -2.21 3.39
C TRP A 288 -14.73 -1.69 2.11
N GLN A 289 -15.46 -0.95 1.29
CA GLN A 289 -14.97 -0.37 0.03
C GLN A 289 -13.83 0.64 0.23
N LYS A 290 -13.74 1.22 1.43
CA LYS A 290 -12.70 2.18 1.82
C LYS A 290 -11.45 1.50 2.41
N PHE A 291 -11.42 0.18 2.45
CA PHE A 291 -10.31 -0.62 2.97
C PHE A 291 -9.86 -1.67 1.97
N PRO A 292 -8.61 -2.16 2.10
CA PRO A 292 -8.12 -3.22 1.23
C PRO A 292 -8.99 -4.48 1.32
N ASN A 293 -9.59 -4.89 0.19
CA ASN A 293 -10.33 -6.14 0.10
C ASN A 293 -9.36 -7.32 0.17
N PRO A 294 -9.49 -8.23 1.16
CA PRO A 294 -8.52 -9.27 1.43
C PRO A 294 -8.24 -10.21 0.26
N SER A 295 -9.29 -10.70 -0.39
CA SER A 295 -9.16 -11.62 -1.54
C SER A 295 -8.57 -10.95 -2.76
N VAL A 296 -8.91 -9.67 -3.00
CA VAL A 296 -8.36 -8.90 -4.12
C VAL A 296 -6.88 -8.60 -3.88
N LEU A 297 -6.52 -8.12 -2.67
CA LEU A 297 -5.14 -7.85 -2.28
C LEU A 297 -4.27 -9.09 -2.47
N LEU A 298 -4.65 -10.20 -1.85
CA LEU A 298 -3.88 -11.43 -1.89
C LEU A 298 -3.74 -11.97 -3.32
N ARG A 299 -4.83 -11.99 -4.11
CA ARG A 299 -4.80 -12.48 -5.49
C ARG A 299 -3.83 -11.70 -6.35
N HIS A 300 -3.90 -10.36 -6.33
CA HIS A 300 -3.01 -9.53 -7.13
C HIS A 300 -1.55 -9.65 -6.66
N TYR A 301 -1.30 -9.69 -5.37
CA TYR A 301 0.05 -9.86 -4.83
C TYR A 301 0.66 -11.21 -5.23
N LEU A 302 -0.09 -12.29 -5.12
CA LEU A 302 0.31 -13.64 -5.57
C LEU A 302 0.50 -13.74 -7.09
N SER A 303 -0.15 -12.88 -7.87
CA SER A 303 0.02 -12.81 -9.33
C SER A 303 1.28 -12.04 -9.74
N GLY A 304 2.07 -11.56 -8.78
CA GLY A 304 3.34 -10.88 -9.05
C GLY A 304 3.28 -9.36 -9.09
N ASN A 305 2.12 -8.75 -8.84
CA ASN A 305 2.03 -7.30 -8.69
C ASN A 305 2.86 -6.83 -7.51
N SER A 306 3.37 -5.60 -7.57
CA SER A 306 4.08 -4.96 -6.47
C SER A 306 3.13 -4.56 -5.33
N ALA A 307 3.70 -4.22 -4.17
CA ALA A 307 2.93 -3.82 -2.99
C ALA A 307 1.98 -2.64 -3.28
N ILE A 308 2.46 -1.60 -3.96
CA ILE A 308 1.61 -0.46 -4.33
C ILE A 308 0.47 -0.88 -5.27
N GLU A 309 0.74 -1.72 -6.28
CA GLU A 309 -0.30 -2.20 -7.21
C GLU A 309 -1.34 -3.05 -6.48
N ALA A 310 -0.88 -4.01 -5.65
CA ALA A 310 -1.79 -4.90 -4.91
C ALA A 310 -2.70 -4.10 -3.95
N TYR A 311 -2.16 -3.12 -3.24
CA TYR A 311 -2.95 -2.25 -2.37
C TYR A 311 -3.95 -1.40 -3.16
N TRP A 312 -3.52 -0.66 -4.21
CA TRP A 312 -4.41 0.18 -4.99
C TRP A 312 -5.52 -0.62 -5.70
N LYS A 313 -5.20 -1.82 -6.20
CA LYS A 313 -6.20 -2.73 -6.79
C LYS A 313 -7.17 -3.30 -5.77
N SER A 314 -6.88 -3.22 -4.48
CA SER A 314 -7.73 -3.80 -3.44
C SER A 314 -8.69 -2.82 -2.76
N VAL A 315 -8.55 -1.51 -3.00
CA VAL A 315 -9.43 -0.49 -2.38
C VAL A 315 -10.36 0.10 -3.44
N ALA A 316 -11.67 -0.06 -3.22
CA ALA A 316 -12.68 0.40 -4.18
C ALA A 316 -12.90 1.92 -4.11
N TRP A 317 -12.86 2.53 -2.90
CA TRP A 317 -13.04 3.97 -2.63
C TRP A 317 -11.83 4.53 -1.87
N PRO A 318 -10.70 4.80 -2.55
CA PRO A 318 -9.42 5.02 -1.88
C PRO A 318 -9.14 6.46 -1.43
N VAL A 319 -10.03 7.44 -1.67
CA VAL A 319 -9.75 8.87 -1.42
C VAL A 319 -9.30 9.17 0.00
N GLN A 320 -9.91 8.53 1.02
CA GLN A 320 -9.53 8.69 2.43
C GLN A 320 -8.35 7.80 2.84
N GLY A 321 -7.96 6.86 1.99
CA GLY A 321 -6.96 5.85 2.27
C GLY A 321 -5.54 6.30 1.99
N LEU A 322 -4.69 6.26 3.00
CA LEU A 322 -3.27 6.51 2.91
C LEU A 322 -2.52 5.19 2.72
N PHE A 323 -1.81 5.06 1.63
CA PHE A 323 -0.95 3.93 1.30
C PHE A 323 0.47 4.27 1.74
N ILE A 324 1.08 3.45 2.61
CA ILE A 324 2.43 3.70 3.13
C ILE A 324 3.33 2.48 2.98
N GLY A 325 4.62 2.70 2.80
CA GLY A 325 5.63 1.64 2.76
C GLY A 325 6.53 1.66 1.54
N GLU A 326 7.05 0.49 1.18
CA GLU A 326 7.94 0.30 0.04
C GLU A 326 7.14 -0.22 -1.18
N PRO A 327 7.00 0.59 -2.24
CA PRO A 327 6.07 0.34 -3.33
C PRO A 327 6.42 -0.84 -4.24
N LEU A 328 7.71 -1.12 -4.47
CA LEU A 328 8.17 -2.06 -5.47
C LEU A 328 8.43 -3.48 -4.94
N ALA A 329 8.13 -3.74 -3.66
CA ALA A 329 8.19 -5.08 -3.09
C ALA A 329 7.26 -6.02 -3.86
N ALA A 330 7.78 -7.11 -4.41
CA ALA A 330 7.04 -8.05 -5.25
C ALA A 330 7.61 -9.47 -5.11
N PRO A 331 7.32 -10.18 -3.99
CA PRO A 331 7.89 -11.49 -3.71
C PRO A 331 7.51 -12.57 -4.72
N TYR A 332 6.44 -12.36 -5.47
CA TYR A 332 5.93 -13.32 -6.47
C TYR A 332 6.12 -12.84 -7.92
N ARG A 333 6.93 -11.80 -8.14
CA ARG A 333 7.28 -11.36 -9.50
C ARG A 333 7.90 -12.51 -10.29
N ALA A 334 7.48 -12.67 -11.55
CA ALA A 334 8.16 -13.55 -12.49
C ALA A 334 9.60 -13.05 -12.70
N ARG A 335 10.55 -13.98 -12.75
CA ARG A 335 11.97 -13.70 -13.02
C ARG A 335 12.22 -13.52 -14.51
#